data_ea0ef4ea7a1296f46f3bafe9f04548d6
#
_entry.id   ea0ef4ea7a1296f46f3bafe9f04548d6
#
_cell.length_a   1.000
_cell.length_b   1.000
_cell.length_c   1.000
_cell.angle_alpha   90.00
_cell.angle_beta   90.00
_cell.angle_gamma   90.00
#
_symmetry.space_group_name_H-M   'P 1'
#
loop_
_entity.id
_entity.type
_entity.pdbx_description
1 polymer ?
#
loop_
_entity_poly.entity_id
_entity_poly.type
_entity_poly.pdbx_seq_one_letter_code
_entity_poly.pdbx_strand_id
1 'polypeptide(L)'
;LTPQDSLGERAASGEASTMTRRRWLQGALALTAAGLTGSLTLKALADDSSSAPIDTFMTLSQSLTEKSALDRDVGTRLFAALQKSTPELAQQLPKLAGALAAGSADAAQQALALKIMEAWYLGTVDDVVITYEQALMFGVVSDTLIIRSYCPNKPGFWAAKPVERQA
;
A
#
# COMPACT_ATOMS: atom_id res chain seq x y z
N LEU A 1 71.74 8.65 -9.38
CA LEU A 1 70.90 9.83 -9.45
C LEU A 1 69.44 9.43 -9.52
N THR A 2 68.79 9.69 -8.42
CA THR A 2 67.37 9.91 -8.15
C THR A 2 66.30 8.87 -8.53
N PRO A 3 65.47 8.54 -7.59
CA PRO A 3 64.36 7.63 -7.69
C PRO A 3 63.10 8.33 -8.18
N GLN A 4 62.23 7.61 -8.84
CA GLN A 4 60.89 8.11 -9.15
C GLN A 4 59.86 7.23 -8.47
N ASP A 5 59.15 7.87 -7.58
CA ASP A 5 57.93 7.42 -6.94
C ASP A 5 56.86 7.16 -8.00
N SER A 6 56.33 5.98 -8.03
CA SER A 6 55.10 5.64 -8.73
C SER A 6 53.96 5.41 -7.71
N LEU A 7 53.18 6.45 -7.48
CA LEU A 7 51.91 6.38 -6.77
C LEU A 7 50.94 5.49 -7.54
N GLY A 8 50.68 4.33 -6.98
CA GLY A 8 49.65 3.44 -7.45
C GLY A 8 48.27 3.94 -7.08
N GLU A 9 47.61 4.50 -8.05
CA GLU A 9 46.18 4.89 -7.99
C GLU A 9 45.32 3.63 -7.97
N ARG A 10 44.86 3.26 -6.80
CA ARG A 10 43.82 2.25 -6.65
C ARG A 10 42.49 2.84 -7.02
N ALA A 11 42.06 2.64 -8.24
CA ALA A 11 40.69 2.82 -8.65
C ALA A 11 39.79 1.85 -7.87
N ALA A 12 39.07 2.37 -6.89
CA ALA A 12 37.98 1.68 -6.25
C ALA A 12 36.82 1.61 -7.26
N SER A 13 36.73 0.52 -7.96
CA SER A 13 35.54 0.15 -8.74
C SER A 13 34.38 -0.11 -7.74
N GLY A 14 33.58 0.93 -7.52
CA GLY A 14 32.29 0.80 -6.84
C GLY A 14 31.37 -0.08 -7.68
N GLU A 15 31.23 -1.33 -7.30
CA GLU A 15 30.15 -2.18 -7.78
C GLU A 15 28.82 -1.56 -7.34
N ALA A 16 28.18 -0.85 -8.26
CA ALA A 16 26.78 -0.45 -8.12
C ALA A 16 25.95 -1.73 -8.12
N SER A 17 25.70 -2.27 -6.93
CA SER A 17 24.80 -3.38 -6.71
C SER A 17 23.42 -2.98 -7.22
N THR A 18 23.05 -3.46 -8.41
CA THR A 18 21.71 -3.30 -8.96
C THR A 18 20.73 -4.07 -8.08
N MET A 19 20.17 -3.37 -7.11
CA MET A 19 19.11 -3.89 -6.25
C MET A 19 17.92 -4.25 -7.13
N THR A 20 17.63 -5.52 -7.28
CA THR A 20 16.43 -6.00 -7.98
C THR A 20 15.19 -5.49 -7.26
N ARG A 21 14.18 -5.03 -8.01
CA ARG A 21 12.87 -4.54 -7.50
C ARG A 21 12.26 -5.47 -6.44
N ARG A 22 12.47 -6.77 -6.59
CA ARG A 22 12.02 -7.79 -5.65
C ARG A 22 12.73 -7.71 -4.27
N ARG A 23 14.02 -7.39 -4.24
CA ARG A 23 14.77 -7.18 -2.99
C ARG A 23 14.40 -5.87 -2.32
N TRP A 24 14.06 -4.86 -3.12
CA TRP A 24 13.61 -3.58 -2.59
C TRP A 24 12.26 -3.73 -1.88
N LEU A 25 11.31 -4.46 -2.48
CA LEU A 25 10.01 -4.76 -1.86
C LEU A 25 10.14 -5.63 -0.60
N GLN A 26 11.05 -6.60 -0.58
CA GLN A 26 11.33 -7.40 0.60
C GLN A 26 12.01 -6.58 1.72
N GLY A 27 12.85 -5.63 1.36
CA GLY A 27 13.47 -4.70 2.31
C GLY A 27 12.48 -3.68 2.88
N ALA A 28 11.53 -3.18 2.08
CA ALA A 28 10.50 -2.25 2.53
C ALA A 28 9.55 -2.91 3.56
N LEU A 29 9.15 -4.16 3.34
CA LEU A 29 8.35 -4.93 4.31
C LEU A 29 9.11 -5.24 5.61
N ALA A 30 10.42 -5.42 5.56
CA ALA A 30 11.24 -5.66 6.74
C ALA A 30 11.52 -4.38 7.55
N LEU A 31 11.56 -3.21 6.90
CA LEU A 31 11.79 -1.91 7.57
C LEU A 31 10.56 -1.40 8.32
N THR A 32 9.34 -1.74 7.89
CA THR A 32 8.12 -1.37 8.61
C THR A 32 7.97 -2.07 9.96
N ALA A 33 8.64 -3.19 10.15
CA ALA A 33 8.69 -3.88 11.45
C ALA A 33 9.54 -3.15 12.51
N ALA A 34 10.38 -2.20 12.12
CA ALA A 34 11.31 -1.48 13.02
C ALA A 34 10.79 -0.14 13.54
N GLY A 35 9.63 0.33 13.08
CA GLY A 35 8.96 1.52 13.62
C GLY A 35 8.32 1.23 14.96
N LEU A 36 9.00 1.56 16.06
CA LEU A 36 8.62 1.23 17.44
C LEU A 36 7.19 1.64 17.86
N THR A 37 6.56 2.58 17.19
CA THR A 37 5.18 3.00 17.48
C THR A 37 4.13 2.19 16.71
N GLY A 38 4.44 1.76 15.47
CA GLY A 38 3.52 0.97 14.64
C GLY A 38 3.38 -0.49 15.11
N SER A 39 4.44 -1.07 15.66
CA SER A 39 4.41 -2.47 16.10
C SER A 39 3.54 -2.72 17.33
N LEU A 40 3.44 -1.74 18.23
CA LEU A 40 2.59 -1.85 19.43
C LEU A 40 1.10 -1.82 19.09
N THR A 41 0.70 -0.95 18.13
CA THR A 41 -0.69 -0.89 17.69
C THR A 41 -1.12 -2.13 16.92
N LEU A 42 -0.25 -2.66 16.06
CA LEU A 42 -0.52 -3.92 15.33
C LEU A 42 -0.60 -5.12 16.29
N LYS A 43 0.25 -5.16 17.31
CA LYS A 43 0.19 -6.22 18.32
C LYS A 43 -1.11 -6.15 19.13
N ALA A 44 -1.54 -4.95 19.54
CA ALA A 44 -2.80 -4.77 20.25
C ALA A 44 -4.01 -5.23 19.40
N LEU A 45 -3.99 -4.98 18.07
CA LEU A 45 -5.03 -5.48 17.16
C LEU A 45 -5.04 -7.01 17.02
N ALA A 46 -3.88 -7.64 17.09
CA ALA A 46 -3.79 -9.10 17.03
C ALA A 46 -4.37 -9.76 18.30
N ASP A 47 -4.22 -9.09 19.45
CA ASP A 47 -4.69 -9.57 20.75
C ASP A 47 -6.18 -9.21 20.98
N ASP A 48 -6.72 -8.17 20.32
CA ASP A 48 -8.11 -7.71 20.48
C ASP A 48 -9.00 -8.24 19.35
N SER A 49 -9.53 -9.43 19.53
CA SER A 49 -10.49 -10.06 18.61
C SER A 49 -11.90 -9.43 18.67
N SER A 50 -12.13 -8.45 19.55
CA SER A 50 -13.42 -7.75 19.70
C SER A 50 -13.55 -6.49 18.82
N SER A 51 -12.45 -6.00 18.24
CA SER A 51 -12.46 -4.85 17.34
C SER A 51 -13.30 -5.12 16.09
N ALA A 52 -14.12 -4.16 15.70
CA ALA A 52 -14.86 -4.28 14.44
C ALA A 52 -13.88 -4.52 13.27
N PRO A 53 -14.16 -5.46 12.36
CA PRO A 53 -13.24 -5.81 11.27
C PRO A 53 -12.77 -4.61 10.45
N ILE A 54 -13.62 -3.60 10.29
CA ILE A 54 -13.25 -2.37 9.58
C ILE A 54 -12.22 -1.55 10.35
N ASP A 55 -12.28 -1.50 11.67
CA ASP A 55 -11.30 -0.76 12.48
C ASP A 55 -9.93 -1.43 12.42
N THR A 56 -9.92 -2.75 12.50
CA THR A 56 -8.71 -3.56 12.29
C THR A 56 -8.12 -3.33 10.90
N PHE A 57 -8.97 -3.33 9.87
CA PHE A 57 -8.55 -3.05 8.50
C PHE A 57 -7.95 -1.65 8.36
N MET A 58 -8.60 -0.62 8.91
CA MET A 58 -8.12 0.77 8.85
C MET A 58 -6.77 0.93 9.53
N THR A 59 -6.61 0.39 10.74
CA THR A 59 -5.33 0.47 11.48
C THR A 59 -4.21 -0.28 10.77
N LEU A 60 -4.51 -1.47 10.24
CA LEU A 60 -3.56 -2.23 9.44
C LEU A 60 -3.17 -1.47 8.16
N SER A 61 -4.15 -0.89 7.47
CA SER A 61 -3.93 -0.08 6.26
C SER A 61 -3.06 1.13 6.53
N GLN A 62 -3.27 1.85 7.64
CA GLN A 62 -2.42 2.96 8.06
C GLN A 62 -0.97 2.53 8.27
N SER A 63 -0.77 1.37 8.90
CA SER A 63 0.56 0.83 9.11
C SER A 63 1.23 0.40 7.79
N LEU A 64 0.49 -0.26 6.89
CA LEU A 64 1.02 -0.73 5.61
C LEU A 64 1.35 0.40 4.64
N THR A 65 0.53 1.45 4.62
CA THR A 65 0.72 2.59 3.71
C THR A 65 1.59 3.70 4.29
N GLU A 66 1.94 3.61 5.58
CA GLU A 66 2.63 4.66 6.35
C GLU A 66 1.88 6.01 6.34
N LYS A 67 0.56 5.96 6.20
CA LYS A 67 -0.32 7.12 6.18
C LYS A 67 -1.19 7.16 7.43
N SER A 68 -1.06 8.19 8.24
CA SER A 68 -1.85 8.37 9.47
C SER A 68 -3.32 8.78 9.18
N ALA A 69 -3.56 9.46 8.06
CA ALA A 69 -4.88 9.94 7.69
C ALA A 69 -5.35 9.23 6.41
N LEU A 70 -6.07 8.13 6.57
CA LEU A 70 -6.78 7.44 5.50
C LEU A 70 -8.27 7.73 5.60
N ASP A 71 -8.91 7.98 4.46
CA ASP A 71 -10.36 8.20 4.39
C ASP A 71 -11.11 6.91 4.74
N ARG A 72 -11.96 6.97 5.78
CA ARG A 72 -12.72 5.82 6.28
C ARG A 72 -13.78 5.33 5.30
N ASP A 73 -14.40 6.24 4.53
CA ASP A 73 -15.41 5.86 3.55
C ASP A 73 -14.78 5.12 2.38
N VAL A 74 -13.60 5.56 1.95
CA VAL A 74 -12.77 4.83 0.97
C VAL A 74 -12.40 3.47 1.54
N GLY A 75 -11.90 3.42 2.77
CA GLY A 75 -11.52 2.18 3.44
C GLY A 75 -12.68 1.19 3.52
N THR A 76 -13.90 1.66 3.83
CA THR A 76 -15.09 0.81 3.89
C THR A 76 -15.42 0.20 2.53
N ARG A 77 -15.29 0.98 1.44
CA ARG A 77 -15.53 0.50 0.08
C ARG A 77 -14.46 -0.52 -0.36
N LEU A 78 -13.20 -0.22 -0.08
CA LEU A 78 -12.08 -1.14 -0.38
C LEU A 78 -12.20 -2.43 0.42
N PHE A 79 -12.51 -2.34 1.72
CA PHE A 79 -12.72 -3.52 2.58
C PHE A 79 -13.85 -4.40 2.05
N ALA A 80 -15.00 -3.80 1.69
CA ALA A 80 -16.13 -4.54 1.13
C ALA A 80 -15.79 -5.23 -0.21
N ALA A 81 -14.99 -4.59 -1.05
CA ALA A 81 -14.52 -5.17 -2.30
C ALA A 81 -13.54 -6.32 -2.07
N LEU A 82 -12.56 -6.12 -1.18
CA LEU A 82 -11.60 -7.15 -0.79
C LEU A 82 -12.28 -8.36 -0.14
N GLN A 83 -13.33 -8.13 0.68
CA GLN A 83 -14.08 -9.19 1.32
C GLN A 83 -14.85 -10.06 0.31
N LYS A 84 -15.32 -9.48 -0.80
CA LYS A 84 -15.94 -10.25 -1.90
C LYS A 84 -14.96 -11.20 -2.56
N SER A 85 -13.71 -10.77 -2.75
CA SER A 85 -12.66 -11.59 -3.36
C SER A 85 -11.97 -12.52 -2.37
N THR A 86 -12.01 -12.18 -1.10
CA THR A 86 -11.40 -12.96 0.00
C THR A 86 -12.40 -13.02 1.17
N PRO A 87 -13.33 -13.98 1.17
CA PRO A 87 -14.41 -14.05 2.17
C PRO A 87 -13.90 -14.12 3.63
N GLU A 88 -12.73 -14.71 3.83
CA GLU A 88 -12.11 -14.87 5.15
C GLU A 88 -11.26 -13.66 5.59
N LEU A 89 -11.28 -12.56 4.81
CA LEU A 89 -10.45 -11.38 5.07
C LEU A 89 -10.55 -10.93 6.53
N ALA A 90 -11.76 -10.75 7.04
CA ALA A 90 -11.99 -10.29 8.41
C ALA A 90 -11.29 -11.15 9.48
N GLN A 91 -11.22 -12.47 9.25
CA GLN A 91 -10.56 -13.40 10.16
C GLN A 91 -9.04 -13.42 9.98
N GLN A 92 -8.56 -13.05 8.80
CA GLN A 92 -7.14 -13.02 8.47
C GLN A 92 -6.45 -11.74 8.97
N LEU A 93 -7.18 -10.61 9.09
CA LEU A 93 -6.61 -9.31 9.48
C LEU A 93 -5.86 -9.35 10.82
N PRO A 94 -6.41 -9.90 11.92
CA PRO A 94 -5.69 -9.95 13.20
C PRO A 94 -4.41 -10.81 13.11
N LYS A 95 -4.48 -11.92 12.38
CA LYS A 95 -3.33 -12.81 12.17
C LYS A 95 -2.24 -12.11 11.36
N LEU A 96 -2.63 -11.39 10.31
CA LEU A 96 -1.73 -10.60 9.49
C LEU A 96 -1.07 -9.47 10.32
N ALA A 97 -1.86 -8.77 11.13
CA ALA A 97 -1.35 -7.72 12.01
C ALA A 97 -0.29 -8.28 13.00
N GLY A 98 -0.57 -9.41 13.63
CA GLY A 98 0.37 -10.09 14.52
C GLY A 98 1.65 -10.54 13.84
N ALA A 99 1.53 -11.15 12.66
CA ALA A 99 2.67 -11.61 11.88
C ALA A 99 3.57 -10.46 11.40
N LEU A 100 2.97 -9.34 10.96
CA LEU A 100 3.71 -8.14 10.57
C LEU A 100 4.41 -7.50 11.78
N ALA A 101 3.74 -7.42 12.94
CA ALA A 101 4.34 -6.91 14.16
C ALA A 101 5.54 -7.75 14.63
N ALA A 102 5.49 -9.06 14.41
CA ALA A 102 6.56 -10.00 14.75
C ALA A 102 7.65 -10.11 13.66
N GLY A 103 7.44 -9.51 12.48
CA GLY A 103 8.35 -9.67 11.35
C GLY A 103 8.38 -11.10 10.77
N SER A 104 7.35 -11.90 11.02
CA SER A 104 7.26 -13.32 10.69
C SER A 104 6.18 -13.67 9.66
N ALA A 105 5.73 -12.67 8.88
CA ALA A 105 4.70 -12.88 7.88
C ALA A 105 5.14 -13.88 6.81
N ASP A 106 4.33 -14.91 6.60
CA ASP A 106 4.53 -15.90 5.55
C ASP A 106 4.18 -15.35 4.15
N ALA A 107 4.41 -16.14 3.10
CA ALA A 107 4.19 -15.73 1.73
C ALA A 107 2.72 -15.37 1.43
N ALA A 108 1.76 -16.07 2.04
CA ALA A 108 0.33 -15.79 1.86
C ALA A 108 -0.08 -14.48 2.56
N GLN A 109 0.44 -14.26 3.76
CA GLN A 109 0.24 -13.03 4.52
C GLN A 109 0.88 -11.82 3.82
N GLN A 110 2.08 -11.98 3.26
CA GLN A 110 2.73 -10.96 2.45
C GLN A 110 1.92 -10.63 1.19
N ALA A 111 1.39 -11.64 0.50
CA ALA A 111 0.53 -11.43 -0.66
C ALA A 111 -0.75 -10.67 -0.28
N LEU A 112 -1.37 -10.99 0.87
CA LEU A 112 -2.54 -10.28 1.36
C LEU A 112 -2.21 -8.82 1.73
N ALA A 113 -1.08 -8.57 2.38
CA ALA A 113 -0.61 -7.22 2.67
C ALA A 113 -0.40 -6.40 1.40
N LEU A 114 0.22 -6.99 0.38
CA LEU A 114 0.41 -6.36 -0.92
C LEU A 114 -0.92 -6.06 -1.61
N LYS A 115 -1.90 -6.97 -1.55
CA LYS A 115 -3.23 -6.76 -2.11
C LYS A 115 -3.97 -5.60 -1.43
N ILE A 116 -3.83 -5.45 -0.11
CA ILE A 116 -4.38 -4.31 0.64
C ILE A 116 -3.68 -3.01 0.22
N MET A 117 -2.36 -3.00 0.12
CA MET A 117 -1.60 -1.83 -0.34
C MET A 117 -1.98 -1.44 -1.77
N GLU A 118 -2.06 -2.40 -2.69
CA GLU A 118 -2.47 -2.19 -4.06
C GLU A 118 -3.85 -1.55 -4.14
N ALA A 119 -4.82 -2.06 -3.36
CA ALA A 119 -6.15 -1.50 -3.29
C ALA A 119 -6.15 -0.01 -2.88
N TRP A 120 -5.33 0.38 -1.91
CA TRP A 120 -5.20 1.78 -1.50
C TRP A 120 -4.48 2.65 -2.52
N TYR A 121 -3.38 2.17 -3.10
CA TYR A 121 -2.57 2.96 -4.02
C TYR A 121 -3.21 3.11 -5.39
N LEU A 122 -3.78 2.02 -5.94
CA LEU A 122 -4.39 2.02 -7.27
C LEU A 122 -5.90 2.29 -7.25
N GLY A 123 -6.55 2.10 -6.11
CA GLY A 123 -8.00 2.22 -5.99
C GLY A 123 -8.76 1.08 -6.67
N THR A 124 -8.11 -0.05 -6.95
CA THR A 124 -8.67 -1.20 -7.64
C THR A 124 -8.61 -2.46 -6.78
N VAL A 125 -9.57 -3.36 -6.96
CA VAL A 125 -9.56 -4.71 -6.37
C VAL A 125 -9.95 -5.68 -7.47
N ASP A 126 -9.09 -6.65 -7.78
CA ASP A 126 -9.31 -7.67 -8.82
C ASP A 126 -9.77 -7.02 -10.16
N ASP A 127 -9.05 -6.03 -10.64
CA ASP A 127 -9.31 -5.24 -11.87
C ASP A 127 -10.59 -4.38 -11.84
N VAL A 128 -11.32 -4.36 -10.72
CA VAL A 128 -12.49 -3.50 -10.54
C VAL A 128 -12.07 -2.18 -9.90
N VAL A 129 -12.40 -1.06 -10.52
CA VAL A 129 -12.16 0.28 -9.98
C VAL A 129 -13.17 0.57 -8.86
N ILE A 130 -12.67 0.73 -7.64
CA ILE A 130 -13.45 1.07 -6.44
C ILE A 130 -13.44 2.56 -6.18
N THR A 131 -12.27 3.18 -6.38
CA THR A 131 -12.11 4.63 -6.31
C THR A 131 -11.04 5.06 -7.32
N TYR A 132 -11.17 6.25 -7.85
CA TYR A 132 -10.20 6.82 -8.78
C TYR A 132 -9.52 8.03 -8.15
N GLU A 133 -10.29 9.05 -7.78
CA GLU A 133 -9.78 10.32 -7.25
C GLU A 133 -9.11 10.18 -5.88
N GLN A 134 -9.52 9.18 -5.09
CA GLN A 134 -9.08 8.97 -3.71
C GLN A 134 -8.01 7.89 -3.60
N ALA A 135 -7.55 7.34 -4.73
CA ALA A 135 -6.41 6.43 -4.73
C ALA A 135 -5.13 7.20 -4.32
N LEU A 136 -4.33 6.60 -3.45
CA LEU A 136 -3.18 7.29 -2.85
C LEU A 136 -2.15 7.75 -3.89
N MET A 137 -2.03 7.05 -5.02
CA MET A 137 -1.12 7.45 -6.09
C MET A 137 -1.48 8.80 -6.71
N PHE A 138 -2.78 9.16 -6.74
CA PHE A 138 -3.21 10.46 -7.25
C PHE A 138 -3.02 11.58 -6.25
N GLY A 139 -3.02 11.27 -4.95
CA GLY A 139 -2.70 12.25 -3.92
C GLY A 139 -1.33 12.90 -4.08
N VAL A 140 -0.37 12.16 -4.65
CA VAL A 140 1.01 12.64 -4.88
C VAL A 140 1.07 13.69 -6.01
N VAL A 141 0.14 13.65 -6.95
CA VAL A 141 0.12 14.52 -8.14
C VAL A 141 -1.11 15.42 -8.21
N SER A 142 -1.87 15.48 -7.13
CA SER A 142 -3.15 16.20 -7.06
C SER A 142 -3.02 17.71 -7.20
N ASP A 143 -1.85 18.26 -6.91
CA ASP A 143 -1.48 19.67 -7.08
C ASP A 143 -1.15 20.01 -8.55
N THR A 144 -0.66 19.05 -9.31
CA THR A 144 -0.19 19.23 -10.68
C THR A 144 -1.19 18.70 -11.71
N LEU A 145 -1.84 17.56 -11.44
CA LEU A 145 -2.82 16.93 -12.30
C LEU A 145 -4.24 17.20 -11.79
N ILE A 146 -4.95 18.08 -12.48
CA ILE A 146 -6.35 18.41 -12.21
C ILE A 146 -7.25 17.31 -12.79
N ILE A 147 -7.10 16.09 -12.29
CA ILE A 147 -7.85 14.90 -12.77
C ILE A 147 -9.36 15.10 -12.59
N ARG A 148 -9.77 15.80 -11.53
CA ARG A 148 -11.17 16.13 -11.25
C ARG A 148 -11.86 16.89 -12.37
N SER A 149 -11.13 17.71 -13.13
CA SER A 149 -11.70 18.48 -14.23
C SER A 149 -12.01 17.62 -15.46
N TYR A 150 -11.38 16.47 -15.60
CA TYR A 150 -11.58 15.56 -16.72
C TYR A 150 -12.65 14.49 -16.46
N CYS A 151 -12.82 14.08 -15.20
CA CYS A 151 -13.78 13.05 -14.82
C CYS A 151 -14.51 13.43 -13.53
N PRO A 152 -15.42 14.42 -13.56
CA PRO A 152 -16.19 14.79 -12.37
C PRO A 152 -17.22 13.72 -11.96
N ASN A 153 -17.34 12.66 -12.74
CA ASN A 153 -18.35 11.64 -12.59
C ASN A 153 -17.78 10.36 -11.96
N LYS A 154 -18.64 9.63 -11.26
CA LYS A 154 -18.29 8.35 -10.64
C LYS A 154 -17.92 7.29 -11.67
N PRO A 155 -17.11 6.28 -11.31
CA PRO A 155 -16.87 5.10 -12.15
C PRO A 155 -18.18 4.50 -12.63
N GLY A 156 -18.25 4.17 -13.92
CA GLY A 156 -19.49 3.65 -14.54
C GLY A 156 -20.42 4.72 -15.12
N PHE A 157 -20.10 5.99 -14.98
CA PHE A 157 -20.90 7.08 -15.59
C PHE A 157 -21.12 6.86 -17.09
N TRP A 158 -20.12 6.36 -17.80
CA TRP A 158 -20.18 6.10 -19.24
C TRP A 158 -21.14 4.97 -19.63
N ALA A 159 -21.59 4.16 -18.69
CA ALA A 159 -22.61 3.13 -18.92
C ALA A 159 -24.02 3.73 -18.94
N ALA A 160 -24.21 4.94 -18.43
CA ALA A 160 -25.49 5.63 -18.47
C ALA A 160 -25.75 6.17 -19.88
N LYS A 161 -26.99 6.05 -20.34
CA LYS A 161 -27.42 6.63 -21.62
C LYS A 161 -27.22 8.16 -21.59
N PRO A 162 -26.61 8.80 -22.61
CA PRO A 162 -26.46 10.23 -22.68
C PRO A 162 -27.81 10.94 -22.54
N VAL A 163 -27.84 12.02 -21.77
CA VAL A 163 -29.04 12.87 -21.69
C VAL A 163 -29.16 13.61 -23.02
N GLU A 164 -30.23 13.31 -23.77
CA GLU A 164 -30.52 14.02 -24.99
C GLU A 164 -30.82 15.48 -24.65
N ARG A 165 -30.02 16.39 -25.25
CA ARG A 165 -30.28 17.81 -25.16
C ARG A 165 -31.59 18.08 -25.92
N GLN A 166 -32.62 18.50 -25.21
CA GLN A 166 -33.81 19.05 -25.87
C GLN A 166 -33.36 20.34 -26.59
N ALA A 167 -33.53 20.36 -27.89
CA ALA A 167 -33.26 21.51 -28.77
C ALA A 167 -34.32 22.59 -28.62
#